data_153f886011d4ba9baf4443a96a61b48d
#
_entry.id   153f886011d4ba9baf4443a96a61b48d
#
_cell.length_a   1.000
_cell.length_b   1.000
_cell.length_c   1.000
_cell.angle_alpha   90.00
_cell.angle_beta   90.00
_cell.angle_gamma   90.00
#
_symmetry.space_group_name_H-M   'P 1'
#
loop_
_entity.id
_entity.type
_entity.pdbx_description
1 polymer ?
#
loop_
_entity_poly.entity_id
_entity_poly.type
_entity_poly.pdbx_seq_one_letter_code
_entity_poly.pdbx_strand_id
1 'polypeptide(L)'
;MNLLRQPWAVVIFACREPLSQLQQTLDAALLSAASCAVVHVLVNGNPALAQALIAALAQRPAAPAGSGCSPAIQVWSIPLGDKANVWNQYIHQLWAGEEIAFFIDGYVRLNANAVELLGPAVIANGHALGGSGVPTMGRTAKALRQDIITHSGFHGNFCCIKGDAIRQMRDQHIRLPVGLYRTDGLMRAILVYSLDPAQHAWDESRIHVHPEASWQIDPARWWRLQDVRAFFKRHFRQVRGSLENAALKDHLARRLRSPAELPATATELVLEWVKRCPGEFERLEQKQRLTKHALASIEATHPGPESDQKPQLVWVHEPSKTP
;
A
#
# COMPACT_ATOMS: atom_id res chain seq x y z
N MET A 1 -27.26 -9.19 -19.78
CA MET A 1 -27.24 -8.15 -18.76
C MET A 1 -25.86 -7.52 -18.83
N ASN A 2 -25.70 -6.34 -19.45
CA ASN A 2 -24.41 -5.64 -19.48
C ASN A 2 -24.10 -5.23 -18.04
N LEU A 3 -23.19 -5.94 -17.39
CA LEU A 3 -22.61 -5.51 -16.14
C LEU A 3 -21.81 -4.24 -16.44
N LEU A 4 -22.39 -3.08 -16.15
CA LEU A 4 -21.65 -1.84 -16.17
C LEU A 4 -20.46 -2.02 -15.22
N ARG A 5 -19.24 -1.83 -15.73
CA ARG A 5 -18.03 -1.86 -14.91
C ARG A 5 -18.15 -0.84 -13.81
N GLN A 6 -17.85 -1.24 -12.61
CA GLN A 6 -17.73 -0.30 -11.50
C GLN A 6 -16.52 0.61 -11.77
N PRO A 7 -16.61 1.90 -11.50
CA PRO A 7 -15.50 2.83 -11.62
C PRO A 7 -14.47 2.60 -10.50
N TRP A 8 -13.95 1.39 -10.40
CA TRP A 8 -13.01 0.92 -9.39
C TRP A 8 -11.69 0.55 -10.04
N ALA A 9 -10.60 0.75 -9.32
CA ALA A 9 -9.27 0.34 -9.73
C ALA A 9 -8.64 -0.62 -8.71
N VAL A 10 -7.85 -1.57 -9.20
CA VAL A 10 -6.93 -2.34 -8.39
C VAL A 10 -5.51 -1.88 -8.69
N VAL A 11 -4.71 -1.66 -7.66
CA VAL A 11 -3.34 -1.13 -7.73
C VAL A 11 -2.39 -2.13 -7.07
N ILE A 12 -1.50 -2.71 -7.85
CA ILE A 12 -0.50 -3.68 -7.39
C ILE A 12 0.84 -2.97 -7.26
N PHE A 13 1.42 -2.95 -6.07
CA PHE A 13 2.75 -2.41 -5.81
C PHE A 13 3.81 -3.52 -5.94
N ALA A 14 4.67 -3.46 -6.94
CA ALA A 14 5.73 -4.43 -7.19
C ALA A 14 7.11 -3.79 -7.21
N CYS A 15 8.12 -4.48 -6.67
CA CYS A 15 9.50 -4.01 -6.61
C CYS A 15 10.53 -5.14 -6.74
N ARG A 16 10.48 -6.11 -5.84
CA ARG A 16 11.51 -7.15 -5.68
C ARG A 16 10.98 -8.56 -5.81
N GLU A 17 9.73 -8.70 -6.11
CA GLU A 17 9.06 -9.98 -6.26
C GLU A 17 9.64 -10.75 -7.47
N PRO A 18 9.80 -12.07 -7.40
CA PRO A 18 9.99 -12.88 -8.59
C PRO A 18 8.85 -12.71 -9.58
N LEU A 19 9.14 -12.72 -10.88
CA LEU A 19 8.12 -12.58 -11.93
C LEU A 19 6.94 -13.55 -11.73
N SER A 20 7.24 -14.81 -11.40
CA SER A 20 6.20 -15.83 -11.20
C SER A 20 5.25 -15.50 -10.03
N GLN A 21 5.76 -14.87 -8.98
CA GLN A 21 4.94 -14.43 -7.85
C GLN A 21 4.07 -13.23 -8.22
N LEU A 22 4.63 -12.24 -8.93
CA LEU A 22 3.89 -11.09 -9.42
C LEU A 22 2.78 -11.52 -10.40
N GLN A 23 3.05 -12.49 -11.28
CA GLN A 23 2.02 -13.06 -12.16
C GLN A 23 0.88 -13.70 -11.36
N GLN A 24 1.18 -14.49 -10.33
CA GLN A 24 0.16 -15.09 -9.46
C GLN A 24 -0.67 -14.02 -8.73
N THR A 25 -0.04 -12.93 -8.28
CA THR A 25 -0.74 -11.80 -7.68
C THR A 25 -1.68 -11.14 -8.67
N LEU A 26 -1.19 -10.88 -9.90
CA LEU A 26 -2.00 -10.29 -10.96
C LEU A 26 -3.17 -11.20 -11.35
N ASP A 27 -2.95 -12.51 -11.49
CA ASP A 27 -4.01 -13.48 -11.82
C ASP A 27 -5.09 -13.51 -10.74
N ALA A 28 -4.68 -13.54 -9.46
CA ALA A 28 -5.61 -13.50 -8.34
C ALA A 28 -6.38 -12.16 -8.27
N ALA A 29 -5.70 -11.05 -8.57
CA ALA A 29 -6.33 -9.73 -8.64
C ALA A 29 -7.37 -9.66 -9.77
N LEU A 30 -7.05 -10.15 -10.95
CA LEU A 30 -7.97 -10.17 -12.10
C LEU A 30 -9.22 -11.02 -11.83
N LEU A 31 -9.06 -12.17 -11.14
CA LEU A 31 -10.17 -13.01 -10.70
C LEU A 31 -11.06 -12.30 -9.68
N SER A 32 -10.47 -11.59 -8.74
CA SER A 32 -11.18 -10.90 -7.67
C SER A 32 -11.79 -9.57 -8.09
N ALA A 33 -11.32 -8.99 -9.20
CA ALA A 33 -11.64 -7.65 -9.68
C ALA A 33 -12.40 -7.68 -11.01
N ALA A 34 -13.20 -8.71 -11.26
CA ALA A 34 -13.88 -8.89 -12.55
C ALA A 34 -14.80 -7.71 -12.92
N SER A 35 -15.38 -7.01 -11.94
CA SER A 35 -16.21 -5.82 -12.13
C SER A 35 -15.41 -4.51 -12.21
N CYS A 36 -14.12 -4.49 -11.88
CA CYS A 36 -13.30 -3.29 -11.92
C CYS A 36 -13.04 -2.78 -13.34
N ALA A 37 -12.80 -1.47 -13.47
CA ALA A 37 -12.45 -0.85 -14.74
C ALA A 37 -11.00 -1.16 -15.14
N VAL A 38 -10.07 -1.12 -14.19
CA VAL A 38 -8.63 -1.20 -14.46
C VAL A 38 -7.85 -1.87 -13.33
N VAL A 39 -6.77 -2.57 -13.71
CA VAL A 39 -5.72 -3.06 -12.81
C VAL A 39 -4.41 -2.37 -13.18
N HIS A 40 -3.90 -1.55 -12.29
CA HIS A 40 -2.58 -0.92 -12.41
C HIS A 40 -1.52 -1.80 -11.75
N VAL A 41 -0.46 -2.13 -12.48
CA VAL A 41 0.74 -2.76 -11.91
C VAL A 41 1.86 -1.73 -11.87
N LEU A 42 2.18 -1.24 -10.68
CA LEU A 42 3.17 -0.21 -10.45
C LEU A 42 4.50 -0.85 -10.05
N VAL A 43 5.40 -1.02 -11.04
CA VAL A 43 6.74 -1.60 -10.81
C VAL A 43 7.71 -0.50 -10.46
N ASN A 44 8.17 -0.47 -9.21
CA ASN A 44 9.01 0.61 -8.70
C ASN A 44 10.47 0.15 -8.48
N GLY A 45 11.42 0.95 -8.97
CA GLY A 45 12.86 0.72 -8.85
C GLY A 45 13.36 -0.56 -9.52
N ASN A 46 12.58 -1.16 -10.44
CA ASN A 46 12.95 -2.42 -11.08
C ASN A 46 12.47 -2.50 -12.54
N PRO A 47 13.08 -1.76 -13.45
CA PRO A 47 12.68 -1.76 -14.86
C PRO A 47 12.81 -3.13 -15.52
N ALA A 48 13.74 -3.98 -15.06
CA ALA A 48 13.88 -5.35 -15.57
C ALA A 48 12.66 -6.22 -15.26
N LEU A 49 12.07 -6.09 -14.05
CA LEU A 49 10.83 -6.77 -13.69
C LEU A 49 9.66 -6.26 -14.53
N ALA A 50 9.59 -4.95 -14.80
CA ALA A 50 8.55 -4.39 -15.67
C ALA A 50 8.62 -4.98 -17.08
N GLN A 51 9.82 -5.02 -17.68
CA GLN A 51 10.03 -5.62 -18.99
C GLN A 51 9.70 -7.11 -19.03
N ALA A 52 10.13 -7.87 -18.01
CA ALA A 52 9.82 -9.30 -17.90
C ALA A 52 8.31 -9.54 -17.77
N LEU A 53 7.61 -8.71 -17.00
CA LEU A 53 6.14 -8.80 -16.88
C LEU A 53 5.46 -8.52 -18.23
N ILE A 54 5.87 -7.46 -18.94
CA ILE A 54 5.33 -7.12 -20.27
C ILE A 54 5.52 -8.28 -21.25
N ALA A 55 6.72 -8.86 -21.31
CA ALA A 55 7.00 -10.00 -22.18
C ALA A 55 6.11 -11.21 -21.85
N ALA A 56 5.85 -11.47 -20.58
CA ALA A 56 4.95 -12.53 -20.14
C ALA A 56 3.48 -12.23 -20.48
N LEU A 57 3.04 -10.99 -20.33
CA LEU A 57 1.67 -10.58 -20.66
C LEU A 57 1.40 -10.61 -22.16
N ALA A 58 2.39 -10.26 -22.99
CA ALA A 58 2.28 -10.34 -24.45
C ALA A 58 2.10 -11.79 -24.97
N GLN A 59 2.56 -12.79 -24.20
CA GLN A 59 2.40 -14.22 -24.53
C GLN A 59 1.13 -14.83 -23.92
N ARG A 60 0.34 -14.04 -23.17
CA ARG A 60 -0.88 -14.53 -22.51
C ARG A 60 -1.94 -14.83 -23.58
N PRO A 61 -2.57 -16.01 -23.55
CA PRO A 61 -3.69 -16.29 -24.45
C PRO A 61 -4.80 -15.24 -24.26
N ALA A 62 -5.42 -14.83 -25.34
CA ALA A 62 -6.61 -14.00 -25.26
C ALA A 62 -7.69 -14.71 -24.42
N ALA A 63 -8.39 -13.95 -23.59
CA ALA A 63 -9.50 -14.52 -22.83
C ALA A 63 -10.51 -15.17 -23.79
N PRO A 64 -11.08 -16.34 -23.44
CA PRO A 64 -12.07 -16.99 -24.30
C PRO A 64 -13.21 -16.03 -24.63
N ALA A 65 -13.65 -16.03 -25.88
CA ALA A 65 -14.82 -15.26 -26.30
C ALA A 65 -16.03 -15.65 -25.42
N GLY A 66 -16.62 -14.68 -24.71
CA GLY A 66 -17.74 -14.94 -23.79
C GLY A 66 -17.37 -14.98 -22.29
N SER A 67 -16.10 -15.00 -21.91
CA SER A 67 -15.69 -14.66 -20.55
C SER A 67 -15.99 -13.16 -20.34
N GLY A 68 -16.78 -12.83 -19.32
CA GLY A 68 -17.24 -11.45 -19.04
C GLY A 68 -16.13 -10.39 -19.14
N CYS A 69 -16.51 -9.15 -19.09
CA CYS A 69 -15.62 -8.00 -19.30
C CYS A 69 -14.45 -8.00 -18.31
N SER A 70 -13.25 -8.43 -18.73
CA SER A 70 -12.04 -8.32 -17.89
C SER A 70 -11.60 -6.85 -17.74
N PRO A 71 -11.02 -6.42 -16.61
CA PRO A 71 -10.50 -5.07 -16.45
C PRO A 71 -9.34 -4.79 -17.43
N ALA A 72 -9.14 -3.52 -17.78
CA ALA A 72 -7.93 -3.12 -18.47
C ALA A 72 -6.71 -3.38 -17.58
N ILE A 73 -5.57 -3.73 -18.15
CA ILE A 73 -4.32 -3.87 -17.40
C ILE A 73 -3.36 -2.78 -17.86
N GLN A 74 -2.80 -2.04 -16.92
CA GLN A 74 -1.80 -1.01 -17.19
C GLN A 74 -0.54 -1.29 -16.36
N VAL A 75 0.61 -1.43 -17.04
CA VAL A 75 1.90 -1.59 -16.39
C VAL A 75 2.64 -0.27 -16.41
N TRP A 76 3.05 0.19 -15.23
CA TRP A 76 3.76 1.43 -15.02
C TRP A 76 5.16 1.15 -14.48
N SER A 77 6.16 1.83 -15.01
CA SER A 77 7.52 1.86 -14.47
C SER A 77 7.72 3.13 -13.65
N ILE A 78 8.09 2.98 -12.38
CA ILE A 78 8.40 4.08 -11.47
C ILE A 78 9.89 3.99 -11.13
N PRO A 79 10.69 5.03 -11.43
CA PRO A 79 12.14 4.96 -11.28
C PRO A 79 12.60 4.68 -9.84
N LEU A 80 12.02 5.36 -8.85
CA LEU A 80 12.41 5.19 -7.45
C LEU A 80 11.77 3.95 -6.82
N GLY A 81 12.60 3.06 -6.28
CA GLY A 81 12.20 1.86 -5.55
C GLY A 81 11.77 2.12 -4.11
N ASP A 82 10.69 2.87 -3.92
CA ASP A 82 10.19 3.27 -2.62
C ASP A 82 8.66 3.20 -2.54
N LYS A 83 8.12 2.53 -1.52
CA LYS A 83 6.67 2.31 -1.40
C LYS A 83 5.89 3.60 -1.09
N ALA A 84 6.44 4.52 -0.31
CA ALA A 84 5.80 5.80 -0.03
C ALA A 84 5.72 6.65 -1.30
N ASN A 85 6.80 6.64 -2.10
CA ASN A 85 6.79 7.30 -3.41
C ASN A 85 5.73 6.69 -4.35
N VAL A 86 5.58 5.38 -4.39
CA VAL A 86 4.55 4.72 -5.25
C VAL A 86 3.14 5.11 -4.84
N TRP A 87 2.86 5.20 -3.53
CA TRP A 87 1.60 5.75 -3.03
C TRP A 87 1.38 7.18 -3.53
N ASN A 88 2.39 8.04 -3.40
CA ASN A 88 2.34 9.43 -3.86
C ASN A 88 2.12 9.51 -5.38
N GLN A 89 2.83 8.69 -6.16
CA GLN A 89 2.67 8.66 -7.62
C GLN A 89 1.26 8.23 -8.02
N TYR A 90 0.71 7.20 -7.38
CA TYR A 90 -0.67 6.80 -7.68
C TYR A 90 -1.66 7.90 -7.33
N ILE A 91 -1.66 8.38 -6.10
CA ILE A 91 -2.61 9.38 -5.60
C ILE A 91 -2.53 10.67 -6.45
N HIS A 92 -1.33 11.20 -6.69
CA HIS A 92 -1.17 12.54 -7.29
C HIS A 92 -1.04 12.56 -8.82
N GLN A 93 -0.65 11.44 -9.46
CA GLN A 93 -0.38 11.41 -10.89
C GLN A 93 -1.26 10.43 -11.68
N LEU A 94 -1.60 9.26 -11.10
CA LEU A 94 -2.22 8.17 -11.84
C LEU A 94 -3.71 8.01 -11.58
N TRP A 95 -4.19 8.30 -10.37
CA TRP A 95 -5.61 8.17 -10.04
C TRP A 95 -6.47 9.04 -10.97
N ALA A 96 -7.38 8.41 -11.70
CA ALA A 96 -8.19 9.05 -12.75
C ALA A 96 -9.60 9.47 -12.28
N GLY A 97 -9.90 9.31 -10.98
CA GLY A 97 -11.21 9.67 -10.42
C GLY A 97 -12.08 8.46 -10.07
N GLU A 98 -11.48 7.30 -9.92
CA GLU A 98 -12.19 6.07 -9.53
C GLU A 98 -12.90 6.25 -8.18
N GLU A 99 -14.10 5.68 -8.06
CA GLU A 99 -14.92 5.74 -6.85
C GLU A 99 -14.24 5.06 -5.66
N ILE A 100 -13.49 4.00 -5.94
CA ILE A 100 -12.69 3.28 -4.95
C ILE A 100 -11.43 2.70 -5.61
N ALA A 101 -10.30 2.81 -4.93
CA ALA A 101 -9.04 2.19 -5.32
C ALA A 101 -8.63 1.14 -4.28
N PHE A 102 -8.35 -0.09 -4.75
CA PHE A 102 -7.84 -1.19 -3.94
C PHE A 102 -6.33 -1.30 -4.11
N PHE A 103 -5.61 -1.51 -3.03
CA PHE A 103 -4.15 -1.58 -3.02
C PHE A 103 -3.70 -2.96 -2.53
N ILE A 104 -2.74 -3.54 -3.25
CA ILE A 104 -2.23 -4.89 -3.02
C ILE A 104 -0.71 -4.89 -3.15
N ASP A 105 -0.01 -5.55 -2.22
CA ASP A 105 1.42 -5.81 -2.40
C ASP A 105 1.66 -6.91 -3.46
N GLY A 106 2.71 -6.79 -4.28
CA GLY A 106 3.01 -7.64 -5.43
C GLY A 106 3.30 -9.12 -5.14
N TYR A 107 3.24 -9.53 -3.89
CA TYR A 107 3.38 -10.91 -3.42
C TYR A 107 2.11 -11.48 -2.77
N VAL A 108 1.03 -10.73 -2.79
CA VAL A 108 -0.24 -11.09 -2.14
C VAL A 108 -1.19 -11.73 -3.17
N ARG A 109 -1.88 -12.78 -2.76
CA ARG A 109 -2.96 -13.37 -3.55
C ARG A 109 -4.30 -13.10 -2.87
N LEU A 110 -5.19 -12.45 -3.58
CA LEU A 110 -6.56 -12.24 -3.14
C LEU A 110 -7.37 -13.53 -3.30
N ASN A 111 -8.35 -13.74 -2.44
CA ASN A 111 -9.41 -14.70 -2.71
C ASN A 111 -10.34 -14.16 -3.81
N ALA A 112 -10.96 -15.05 -4.56
CA ALA A 112 -11.62 -14.74 -5.83
C ALA A 112 -12.70 -13.64 -5.76
N ASN A 113 -13.33 -13.43 -4.62
CA ASN A 113 -14.39 -12.43 -4.41
C ASN A 113 -14.00 -11.31 -3.43
N ALA A 114 -12.71 -11.18 -3.09
CA ALA A 114 -12.27 -10.27 -2.03
C ALA A 114 -12.59 -8.79 -2.35
N VAL A 115 -12.41 -8.36 -3.61
CA VAL A 115 -12.72 -7.00 -4.07
C VAL A 115 -14.23 -6.79 -4.07
N GLU A 116 -15.00 -7.77 -4.58
CA GLU A 116 -16.45 -7.73 -4.68
C GLU A 116 -17.15 -7.76 -3.31
N LEU A 117 -16.49 -8.26 -2.28
CA LEU A 117 -16.98 -8.20 -0.90
C LEU A 117 -16.63 -6.86 -0.23
N LEU A 118 -15.39 -6.41 -0.38
CA LEU A 118 -14.91 -5.22 0.34
C LEU A 118 -15.49 -3.92 -0.25
N GLY A 119 -15.53 -3.80 -1.59
CA GLY A 119 -15.94 -2.57 -2.26
C GLY A 119 -17.34 -2.10 -1.89
N PRO A 120 -18.38 -2.91 -2.11
CA PRO A 120 -19.76 -2.52 -1.77
C PRO A 120 -19.93 -2.24 -0.27
N ALA A 121 -19.25 -3.00 0.61
CA ALA A 121 -19.34 -2.81 2.04
C ALA A 121 -18.73 -1.47 2.49
N VAL A 122 -17.60 -1.06 1.88
CA VAL A 122 -16.99 0.25 2.14
C VAL A 122 -17.83 1.39 1.58
N ILE A 123 -18.44 1.22 0.39
CA ILE A 123 -19.30 2.23 -0.21
C ILE A 123 -20.58 2.41 0.64
N ALA A 124 -21.21 1.32 1.04
CA ALA A 124 -22.41 1.34 1.86
C ALA A 124 -22.19 1.94 3.26
N ASN A 125 -20.98 1.87 3.79
CA ASN A 125 -20.61 2.52 5.04
C ASN A 125 -20.30 4.01 4.81
N GLY A 126 -21.27 4.87 5.06
CA GLY A 126 -21.14 6.33 4.87
C GLY A 126 -20.04 6.98 5.72
N HIS A 127 -19.63 6.37 6.83
CA HIS A 127 -18.56 6.88 7.69
C HIS A 127 -17.14 6.45 7.23
N ALA A 128 -17.02 5.31 6.57
CA ALA A 128 -15.73 4.81 6.15
C ALA A 128 -15.10 5.67 5.04
N LEU A 129 -13.83 5.97 5.17
CA LEU A 129 -12.98 6.59 4.12
C LEU A 129 -12.15 5.55 3.39
N GLY A 130 -11.98 4.38 3.98
CA GLY A 130 -11.30 3.24 3.38
C GLY A 130 -11.67 1.93 4.05
N GLY A 131 -11.05 0.84 3.61
CA GLY A 131 -11.28 -0.48 4.16
C GLY A 131 -10.10 -1.41 4.07
N SER A 132 -10.20 -2.55 4.71
CA SER A 132 -9.16 -3.58 4.73
C SER A 132 -9.77 -4.98 4.72
N GLY A 133 -9.10 -5.88 4.01
CA GLY A 133 -9.33 -7.31 4.12
C GLY A 133 -8.46 -7.94 5.20
N VAL A 134 -8.60 -9.25 5.35
CA VAL A 134 -7.97 -10.03 6.43
C VAL A 134 -7.16 -11.21 5.90
N PRO A 135 -6.08 -11.63 6.59
CA PRO A 135 -5.30 -12.80 6.19
C PRO A 135 -6.04 -14.11 6.44
N THR A 136 -5.81 -15.11 5.56
CA THR A 136 -6.33 -16.49 5.72
C THR A 136 -5.24 -17.51 6.01
N MET A 137 -4.00 -17.28 5.59
CA MET A 137 -2.91 -18.24 5.71
C MET A 137 -1.67 -17.66 6.41
N GLY A 138 -0.98 -18.51 7.15
CA GLY A 138 0.25 -18.21 7.86
C GLY A 138 0.16 -18.46 9.37
N ARG A 139 1.31 -18.70 9.99
CA ARG A 139 1.39 -19.01 11.43
C ARG A 139 0.81 -17.93 12.34
N THR A 140 0.88 -16.67 11.92
CA THR A 140 0.36 -15.50 12.64
C THR A 140 -0.97 -14.99 12.07
N ALA A 141 -1.52 -15.64 11.05
CA ALA A 141 -2.70 -15.15 10.34
C ALA A 141 -3.93 -15.02 11.26
N LYS A 142 -4.15 -16.00 12.16
CA LYS A 142 -5.27 -15.96 13.10
C LYS A 142 -5.19 -14.75 14.05
N ALA A 143 -4.02 -14.51 14.63
CA ALA A 143 -3.80 -13.38 15.53
C ALA A 143 -3.89 -12.04 14.79
N LEU A 144 -3.26 -11.94 13.61
CA LEU A 144 -3.33 -10.74 12.78
C LEU A 144 -4.75 -10.45 12.29
N ARG A 145 -5.49 -11.48 11.89
CA ARG A 145 -6.91 -11.35 11.51
C ARG A 145 -7.74 -10.78 12.65
N GLN A 146 -7.57 -11.34 13.86
CA GLN A 146 -8.28 -10.86 15.04
C GLN A 146 -7.93 -9.41 15.37
N ASP A 147 -6.65 -9.06 15.30
CA ASP A 147 -6.17 -7.70 15.53
C ASP A 147 -6.76 -6.69 14.52
N ILE A 148 -6.72 -7.02 13.22
CA ILE A 148 -7.31 -6.19 12.16
C ILE A 148 -8.81 -5.98 12.39
N ILE A 149 -9.56 -7.02 12.73
CA ILE A 149 -11.01 -6.93 12.97
C ILE A 149 -11.31 -6.10 14.22
N THR A 150 -10.57 -6.35 15.32
CA THR A 150 -10.85 -5.71 16.61
C THR A 150 -10.52 -4.21 16.60
N HIS A 151 -9.45 -3.80 15.89
CA HIS A 151 -8.93 -2.44 15.93
C HIS A 151 -9.11 -1.68 14.61
N SER A 152 -10.02 -2.12 13.74
CA SER A 152 -10.22 -1.53 12.41
C SER A 152 -8.88 -1.31 11.70
N GLY A 153 -8.09 -2.37 11.61
CA GLY A 153 -6.74 -2.33 11.06
C GLY A 153 -6.75 -2.03 9.57
N PHE A 154 -5.82 -1.20 9.10
CA PHE A 154 -5.57 -0.94 7.70
C PHE A 154 -4.24 -1.59 7.30
N HIS A 155 -4.29 -2.63 6.48
CA HIS A 155 -3.12 -3.46 6.19
C HIS A 155 -2.70 -3.36 4.73
N GLY A 156 -1.43 -3.03 4.47
CA GLY A 156 -0.89 -2.80 3.12
C GLY A 156 -0.91 -3.99 2.17
N ASN A 157 -1.20 -5.20 2.67
CA ASN A 157 -1.36 -6.37 1.80
C ASN A 157 -2.68 -6.35 1.02
N PHE A 158 -3.75 -5.85 1.61
CA PHE A 158 -5.02 -5.64 0.91
C PHE A 158 -5.87 -4.61 1.65
N CYS A 159 -5.99 -3.46 1.07
CA CYS A 159 -6.80 -2.34 1.57
C CYS A 159 -7.42 -1.57 0.41
N CYS A 160 -8.34 -0.65 0.74
CA CYS A 160 -8.90 0.27 -0.25
C CYS A 160 -9.14 1.65 0.35
N ILE A 161 -9.23 2.64 -0.53
CA ILE A 161 -9.53 4.04 -0.17
C ILE A 161 -10.63 4.53 -1.11
N LYS A 162 -11.63 5.24 -0.57
CA LYS A 162 -12.66 5.91 -1.36
C LYS A 162 -12.06 7.04 -2.19
N GLY A 163 -12.55 7.22 -3.40
CA GLY A 163 -12.12 8.27 -4.31
C GLY A 163 -12.22 9.67 -3.72
N ASP A 164 -13.26 9.95 -2.91
CA ASP A 164 -13.39 11.24 -2.25
C ASP A 164 -12.26 11.52 -1.26
N ALA A 165 -11.79 10.51 -0.52
CA ALA A 165 -10.62 10.65 0.35
C ALA A 165 -9.34 10.86 -0.46
N ILE A 166 -9.17 10.14 -1.59
CA ILE A 166 -8.03 10.35 -2.51
C ILE A 166 -8.05 11.77 -3.09
N ARG A 167 -9.22 12.26 -3.49
CA ARG A 167 -9.39 13.63 -3.99
C ARG A 167 -8.98 14.66 -2.95
N GLN A 168 -9.47 14.52 -1.71
CA GLN A 168 -9.09 15.39 -0.62
C GLN A 168 -7.57 15.35 -0.33
N MET A 169 -6.94 14.17 -0.38
CA MET A 169 -5.48 14.07 -0.24
C MET A 169 -4.75 14.83 -1.34
N ARG A 170 -5.24 14.79 -2.59
CA ARG A 170 -4.67 15.56 -3.71
C ARG A 170 -4.83 17.07 -3.51
N ASP A 171 -6.04 17.49 -3.17
CA ASP A 171 -6.39 18.90 -3.02
C ASP A 171 -5.60 19.55 -1.87
N GLN A 172 -5.38 18.80 -0.80
CA GLN A 172 -4.58 19.23 0.36
C GLN A 172 -3.08 18.96 0.21
N HIS A 173 -2.62 18.42 -0.92
CA HIS A 173 -1.22 18.04 -1.17
C HIS A 173 -0.63 17.09 -0.14
N ILE A 174 -1.44 16.23 0.46
CA ILE A 174 -0.99 15.23 1.45
C ILE A 174 -0.12 14.19 0.74
N ARG A 175 1.14 14.07 1.18
CA ARG A 175 2.12 13.13 0.66
C ARG A 175 2.74 12.31 1.79
N LEU A 176 3.06 11.05 1.50
CA LEU A 176 3.81 10.22 2.42
C LEU A 176 5.30 10.57 2.31
N PRO A 177 6.02 10.72 3.43
CA PRO A 177 7.46 10.92 3.41
C PRO A 177 8.19 9.80 2.68
N VAL A 178 8.98 10.13 1.66
CA VAL A 178 9.79 9.16 0.91
C VAL A 178 10.77 8.49 1.86
N GLY A 179 10.94 7.18 1.72
CA GLY A 179 11.74 6.36 2.62
C GLY A 179 10.99 5.82 3.83
N LEU A 180 9.72 6.14 4.02
CA LEU A 180 8.93 5.63 5.14
C LEU A 180 8.68 4.12 5.00
N TYR A 181 9.03 3.37 6.05
CA TYR A 181 8.85 1.91 6.04
C TYR A 181 7.39 1.50 6.26
N ARG A 182 6.69 2.17 7.20
CA ARG A 182 5.30 1.82 7.56
C ARG A 182 4.28 2.74 6.88
N THR A 183 4.20 2.64 5.57
CA THR A 183 3.29 3.46 4.76
C THR A 183 1.82 3.20 5.07
N ASP A 184 1.44 1.93 5.33
CA ASP A 184 0.09 1.53 5.73
C ASP A 184 -0.32 2.10 7.09
N GLY A 185 0.60 2.16 8.04
CA GLY A 185 0.37 2.80 9.34
C GLY A 185 0.10 4.30 9.24
N LEU A 186 0.86 5.01 8.41
CA LEU A 186 0.61 6.43 8.16
C LEU A 186 -0.70 6.62 7.39
N MET A 187 -0.96 5.83 6.36
CA MET A 187 -2.21 5.93 5.61
C MET A 187 -3.43 5.69 6.52
N ARG A 188 -3.36 4.67 7.41
CA ARG A 188 -4.38 4.48 8.44
C ARG A 188 -4.57 5.73 9.29
N ALA A 189 -3.49 6.31 9.81
CA ALA A 189 -3.57 7.50 10.65
C ALA A 189 -4.21 8.69 9.91
N ILE A 190 -3.86 8.91 8.65
CA ILE A 190 -4.47 9.94 7.80
C ILE A 190 -5.98 9.73 7.70
N LEU A 191 -6.43 8.51 7.41
CA LEU A 191 -7.85 8.20 7.23
C LEU A 191 -8.63 8.30 8.55
N VAL A 192 -8.11 7.75 9.67
CA VAL A 192 -8.82 7.77 10.95
C VAL A 192 -8.90 9.16 11.60
N TYR A 193 -8.00 10.08 11.24
CA TYR A 193 -8.11 11.50 11.56
C TYR A 193 -8.92 12.29 10.51
N SER A 194 -9.60 11.62 9.60
CA SER A 194 -10.34 12.27 8.51
C SER A 194 -9.51 13.34 7.79
N LEU A 195 -8.22 13.04 7.57
CA LEU A 195 -7.19 13.87 6.92
C LEU A 195 -6.75 15.13 7.71
N ASP A 196 -7.39 15.43 8.83
CA ASP A 196 -7.06 16.61 9.63
C ASP A 196 -7.16 16.32 11.14
N PRO A 197 -6.04 16.01 11.81
CA PRO A 197 -6.02 15.71 13.24
C PRO A 197 -6.32 16.93 14.13
N ALA A 198 -6.24 18.16 13.60
CA ALA A 198 -6.61 19.37 14.36
C ALA A 198 -8.13 19.53 14.46
N GLN A 199 -8.87 19.06 13.48
CA GLN A 199 -10.33 19.16 13.39
C GLN A 199 -11.05 17.89 13.82
N HIS A 200 -10.38 16.73 13.71
CA HIS A 200 -11.00 15.42 13.92
C HIS A 200 -10.22 14.58 14.92
N ALA A 201 -10.93 14.02 15.89
CA ALA A 201 -10.37 13.03 16.79
C ALA A 201 -10.10 11.71 16.05
N TRP A 202 -9.28 10.86 16.67
CA TRP A 202 -9.05 9.48 16.20
C TRP A 202 -10.34 8.69 16.18
N ASP A 203 -10.79 8.28 14.98
CA ASP A 203 -12.04 7.58 14.74
C ASP A 203 -11.81 6.31 13.92
N GLU A 204 -11.76 5.16 14.57
CA GLU A 204 -11.52 3.87 13.91
C GLU A 204 -12.67 3.45 12.97
N SER A 205 -13.86 4.03 13.10
CA SER A 205 -14.99 3.76 12.18
C SER A 205 -14.75 4.24 10.75
N ARG A 206 -13.72 5.07 10.54
CA ARG A 206 -13.25 5.50 9.21
C ARG A 206 -12.65 4.36 8.39
N ILE A 207 -12.33 3.23 9.02
CA ILE A 207 -11.83 2.04 8.34
C ILE A 207 -12.85 0.90 8.48
N HIS A 208 -13.40 0.47 7.36
CA HIS A 208 -14.27 -0.71 7.34
C HIS A 208 -13.46 -1.98 7.13
N VAL A 209 -13.53 -2.92 8.05
CA VAL A 209 -12.90 -4.24 7.90
C VAL A 209 -13.94 -5.26 7.51
N HIS A 210 -13.76 -5.91 6.35
CA HIS A 210 -14.65 -6.98 5.92
C HIS A 210 -14.04 -8.35 6.24
N PRO A 211 -14.67 -9.15 7.12
CA PRO A 211 -14.06 -10.38 7.63
C PRO A 211 -13.90 -11.49 6.58
N GLU A 212 -14.67 -11.47 5.49
CA GLU A 212 -14.59 -12.48 4.42
C GLU A 212 -13.76 -12.01 3.23
N ALA A 213 -13.56 -10.70 3.05
CA ALA A 213 -12.64 -10.16 2.06
C ALA A 213 -11.20 -10.50 2.46
N SER A 214 -10.60 -11.48 1.83
CA SER A 214 -9.40 -12.08 2.39
C SER A 214 -8.27 -12.27 1.37
N TRP A 215 -7.08 -12.36 1.93
CA TRP A 215 -5.84 -12.50 1.19
C TRP A 215 -4.91 -13.52 1.83
N GLN A 216 -3.94 -14.00 1.06
CA GLN A 216 -2.93 -14.93 1.50
C GLN A 216 -1.55 -14.57 0.96
N ILE A 217 -0.52 -14.98 1.69
CA ILE A 217 0.88 -14.91 1.27
C ILE A 217 1.51 -16.29 1.41
N ASP A 218 2.51 -16.58 0.59
CA ASP A 218 3.25 -17.83 0.73
C ASP A 218 3.96 -17.89 2.08
N PRO A 219 3.87 -19.02 2.79
CA PRO A 219 4.55 -19.17 4.07
C PRO A 219 6.07 -19.12 3.89
N ALA A 220 6.75 -18.35 4.75
CA ALA A 220 8.21 -18.31 4.79
C ALA A 220 8.77 -19.71 5.13
N ARG A 221 9.77 -20.16 4.37
CA ARG A 221 10.42 -21.47 4.54
C ARG A 221 11.68 -21.28 5.38
N TRP A 222 11.58 -21.49 6.70
CA TRP A 222 12.63 -21.24 7.70
C TRP A 222 13.97 -21.97 7.48
N TRP A 223 14.02 -23.01 6.63
CA TRP A 223 15.27 -23.77 6.30
C TRP A 223 16.10 -23.14 5.17
N ARG A 224 15.65 -22.03 4.58
CA ARG A 224 16.43 -21.32 3.56
C ARG A 224 17.26 -20.21 4.22
N LEU A 225 18.58 -20.19 3.95
CA LEU A 225 19.48 -19.14 4.43
C LEU A 225 19.01 -17.72 4.07
N GLN A 226 18.28 -17.58 2.97
CA GLN A 226 17.66 -16.33 2.56
C GLN A 226 16.59 -15.87 3.57
N ASP A 227 15.82 -16.78 4.15
CA ASP A 227 14.76 -16.46 5.11
C ASP A 227 15.34 -16.08 6.47
N VAL A 228 16.49 -16.64 6.87
CA VAL A 228 17.23 -16.24 8.08
C VAL A 228 17.76 -14.80 7.93
N ARG A 229 18.36 -14.47 6.78
CA ARG A 229 18.78 -13.07 6.48
C ARG A 229 17.60 -12.13 6.45
N ALA A 230 16.46 -12.56 5.92
CA ALA A 230 15.22 -11.80 5.90
C ALA A 230 14.69 -11.54 7.32
N PHE A 231 14.87 -12.49 8.26
CA PHE A 231 14.50 -12.31 9.67
C PHE A 231 15.28 -11.16 10.33
N PHE A 232 16.62 -11.13 10.18
CA PHE A 232 17.43 -10.03 10.72
C PHE A 232 17.11 -8.69 10.07
N LYS A 233 16.91 -8.68 8.74
CA LYS A 233 16.46 -7.47 8.03
C LYS A 233 15.08 -6.99 8.50
N ARG A 234 14.19 -7.94 8.84
CA ARG A 234 12.86 -7.60 9.39
C ARG A 234 12.98 -6.97 10.77
N HIS A 235 13.81 -7.54 11.65
CA HIS A 235 14.03 -6.99 12.99
C HIS A 235 14.59 -5.57 12.92
N PHE A 236 15.61 -5.32 12.10
CA PHE A 236 16.17 -4.00 11.88
C PHE A 236 15.12 -3.01 11.34
N ARG A 237 14.30 -3.43 10.37
CA ARG A 237 13.20 -2.62 9.84
C ARG A 237 12.12 -2.32 10.90
N GLN A 238 11.89 -3.24 11.83
CA GLN A 238 10.96 -2.98 12.95
C GLN A 238 11.47 -1.88 13.88
N VAL A 239 12.76 -1.87 14.20
CA VAL A 239 13.38 -0.82 15.00
C VAL A 239 13.29 0.53 14.27
N ARG A 240 13.62 0.57 12.98
CA ARG A 240 13.42 1.75 12.13
C ARG A 240 11.96 2.23 12.16
N GLY A 241 11.02 1.31 11.95
CA GLY A 241 9.59 1.61 12.02
C GLY A 241 9.12 2.12 13.39
N SER A 242 9.82 1.79 14.49
CA SER A 242 9.52 2.34 15.81
C SER A 242 9.91 3.83 15.92
N LEU A 243 11.04 4.23 15.33
CA LEU A 243 11.45 5.64 15.24
C LEU A 243 10.47 6.44 14.37
N GLU A 244 10.14 5.93 13.20
CA GLU A 244 9.18 6.54 12.29
C GLU A 244 7.80 6.72 12.95
N ASN A 245 7.30 5.69 13.65
CA ASN A 245 6.03 5.76 14.37
C ASN A 245 6.05 6.78 15.50
N ALA A 246 7.15 6.90 16.24
CA ALA A 246 7.27 7.91 17.30
C ALA A 246 7.21 9.33 16.72
N ALA A 247 7.91 9.57 15.62
CA ALA A 247 7.91 10.85 14.93
C ALA A 247 6.53 11.19 14.34
N LEU A 248 5.86 10.21 13.70
CA LEU A 248 4.50 10.38 13.18
C LEU A 248 3.48 10.64 14.28
N LYS A 249 3.57 9.91 15.41
CA LYS A 249 2.70 10.12 16.56
C LYS A 249 2.89 11.51 17.17
N ASP A 250 4.13 12.00 17.24
CA ASP A 250 4.40 13.35 17.70
C ASP A 250 3.77 14.39 16.75
N HIS A 251 3.91 14.20 15.43
CA HIS A 251 3.39 15.12 14.43
C HIS A 251 1.85 15.15 14.43
N LEU A 252 1.22 13.98 14.29
CA LEU A 252 -0.23 13.88 14.07
C LEU A 252 -1.05 13.89 15.37
N ALA A 253 -0.62 13.13 16.41
CA ALA A 253 -1.45 12.90 17.60
C ALA A 253 -1.15 13.89 18.75
N ARG A 254 0.10 14.36 18.91
CA ARG A 254 0.44 15.27 20.00
C ARG A 254 0.37 16.73 19.57
N ARG A 255 0.91 17.01 18.39
CA ARG A 255 0.95 18.38 17.86
C ARG A 255 -0.25 18.71 16.99
N LEU A 256 -1.08 17.72 16.70
CA LEU A 256 -2.27 17.83 15.86
C LEU A 256 -1.99 18.56 14.54
N ARG A 257 -0.81 18.28 13.94
CA ARG A 257 -0.42 18.89 12.68
C ARG A 257 -1.03 18.18 11.49
N SER A 258 -1.34 18.93 10.45
CA SER A 258 -1.86 18.40 9.20
C SER A 258 -0.88 17.39 8.58
N PRO A 259 -1.36 16.26 8.01
CA PRO A 259 -0.52 15.38 7.21
C PRO A 259 0.15 16.06 6.00
N ALA A 260 -0.42 17.17 5.51
CA ALA A 260 0.18 17.98 4.45
C ALA A 260 1.48 18.70 4.89
N GLU A 261 1.68 18.86 6.20
CA GLU A 261 2.88 19.47 6.77
C GLU A 261 3.98 18.45 7.11
N LEU A 262 3.79 17.17 6.76
CA LEU A 262 4.83 16.16 6.94
C LEU A 262 6.05 16.50 6.07
N PRO A 263 7.27 16.32 6.59
CA PRO A 263 8.48 16.48 5.79
C PRO A 263 8.48 15.58 4.55
N ALA A 264 9.19 15.99 3.52
CA ALA A 264 9.26 15.26 2.25
C ALA A 264 9.87 13.85 2.40
N THR A 265 10.74 13.67 3.41
CA THR A 265 11.44 12.41 3.64
C THR A 265 11.26 11.88 5.06
N ALA A 266 11.31 10.57 5.22
CA ALA A 266 11.32 9.91 6.52
C ALA A 266 12.56 10.31 7.36
N THR A 267 13.66 10.62 6.69
CA THR A 267 14.89 11.12 7.32
C THR A 267 14.66 12.46 8.04
N GLU A 268 14.12 13.44 7.32
CA GLU A 268 13.78 14.75 7.90
C GLU A 268 12.78 14.61 9.06
N LEU A 269 11.72 13.82 8.86
CA LEU A 269 10.70 13.55 9.87
C LEU A 269 11.30 13.02 11.18
N VAL A 270 12.16 12.01 11.09
CA VAL A 270 12.78 11.38 12.27
C VAL A 270 13.80 12.29 12.91
N LEU A 271 14.66 12.98 12.14
CA LEU A 271 15.67 13.89 12.68
C LEU A 271 15.06 15.10 13.37
N GLU A 272 14.00 15.67 12.84
CA GLU A 272 13.26 16.74 13.50
C GLU A 272 12.64 16.28 14.82
N TRP A 273 12.08 15.07 14.84
CA TRP A 273 11.53 14.49 16.06
C TRP A 273 12.62 14.24 17.13
N VAL A 274 13.77 13.66 16.74
CA VAL A 274 14.90 13.42 17.66
C VAL A 274 15.39 14.74 18.31
N LYS A 275 15.52 15.79 17.50
CA LYS A 275 15.92 17.13 18.00
C LYS A 275 14.90 17.70 18.99
N ARG A 276 13.61 17.48 18.74
CA ARG A 276 12.52 18.05 19.56
C ARG A 276 12.23 17.24 20.81
N CYS A 277 12.38 15.91 20.74
CA CYS A 277 12.01 14.98 21.79
C CYS A 277 13.17 14.06 22.24
N PRO A 278 14.33 14.61 22.65
CA PRO A 278 15.53 13.81 22.95
C PRO A 278 15.28 12.77 24.04
N GLY A 279 14.51 13.08 25.08
CA GLY A 279 14.21 12.14 26.16
C GLY A 279 13.32 10.97 25.73
N GLU A 280 12.53 11.10 24.67
CA GLU A 280 11.78 9.97 24.11
C GLU A 280 12.68 9.09 23.24
N PHE A 281 13.58 9.70 22.49
CA PHE A 281 14.59 8.96 21.75
C PHE A 281 15.47 8.13 22.68
N GLU A 282 15.95 8.69 23.80
CA GLU A 282 16.71 7.96 24.82
C GLU A 282 15.93 6.79 25.41
N ARG A 283 14.63 6.95 25.69
CA ARG A 283 13.77 5.83 26.16
C ARG A 283 13.64 4.72 25.11
N LEU A 284 13.54 5.05 23.83
CA LEU A 284 13.53 4.06 22.75
C LEU A 284 14.88 3.35 22.63
N GLU A 285 15.97 4.08 22.77
CA GLU A 285 17.33 3.54 22.77
C GLU A 285 17.54 2.53 23.89
N GLN A 286 17.09 2.86 25.12
CA GLN A 286 17.16 1.95 26.26
C GLN A 286 16.35 0.66 26.04
N LYS A 287 15.20 0.74 25.33
CA LYS A 287 14.36 -0.42 25.03
C LYS A 287 14.86 -1.27 23.88
N GLN A 288 15.55 -0.67 22.91
CA GLN A 288 15.91 -1.31 21.64
C GLN A 288 17.37 -1.01 21.29
N ARG A 289 18.26 -1.99 21.47
CA ARG A 289 19.72 -1.83 21.29
C ARG A 289 20.15 -1.35 19.89
N LEU A 290 19.32 -1.56 18.87
CA LEU A 290 19.65 -1.19 17.47
C LEU A 290 19.17 0.22 17.08
N THR A 291 18.59 1.00 18.01
CA THR A 291 17.99 2.31 17.72
C THR A 291 18.99 3.30 17.10
N LYS A 292 20.21 3.40 17.63
CA LYS A 292 21.28 4.25 17.05
C LYS A 292 21.68 3.82 15.64
N HIS A 293 21.79 2.51 15.41
CA HIS A 293 22.13 1.98 14.10
C HIS A 293 20.99 2.24 13.09
N ALA A 294 19.73 2.13 13.55
CA ALA A 294 18.58 2.44 12.72
C ALA A 294 18.54 3.94 12.37
N LEU A 295 18.82 4.84 13.33
CA LEU A 295 18.93 6.27 13.08
C LEU A 295 20.05 6.57 12.07
N ALA A 296 21.26 6.06 12.28
CA ALA A 296 22.37 6.23 11.34
C ALA A 296 22.04 5.70 9.92
N SER A 297 21.29 4.60 9.82
CA SER A 297 20.82 4.10 8.52
C SER A 297 19.79 5.02 7.88
N ILE A 298 18.93 5.68 8.66
CA ILE A 298 17.97 6.67 8.18
C ILE A 298 18.74 7.91 7.68
N GLU A 299 19.71 8.40 8.43
CA GLU A 299 20.56 9.55 8.06
C GLU A 299 21.35 9.33 6.76
N ALA A 300 21.80 8.09 6.54
CA ALA A 300 22.52 7.72 5.32
C ALA A 300 21.60 7.52 4.10
N THR A 301 20.27 7.54 4.28
CA THR A 301 19.31 7.35 3.19
C THR A 301 18.89 8.72 2.66
N HIS A 302 19.38 9.09 1.49
CA HIS A 302 18.91 10.26 0.77
C HIS A 302 18.11 9.80 -0.44
N PRO A 303 16.83 10.21 -0.59
CA PRO A 303 16.12 10.00 -1.84
C PRO A 303 16.86 10.79 -2.93
N GLY A 304 17.26 10.07 -3.98
CA GLY A 304 17.90 10.72 -5.14
C GLY A 304 16.89 11.55 -5.95
N PRO A 305 17.36 12.25 -7.00
CA PRO A 305 16.49 13.03 -7.90
C PRO A 305 15.41 12.19 -8.60
N GLU A 306 15.48 10.87 -8.48
CA GLU A 306 14.49 9.91 -9.00
C GLU A 306 13.11 10.04 -8.34
N SER A 307 13.03 10.65 -7.13
CA SER A 307 11.74 10.87 -6.43
C SER A 307 10.80 11.78 -7.21
N ASP A 308 11.33 12.69 -8.02
CA ASP A 308 10.57 13.66 -8.81
C ASP A 308 10.22 13.17 -10.21
N GLN A 309 10.76 12.01 -10.62
CA GLN A 309 10.49 11.45 -11.94
C GLN A 309 9.08 10.86 -11.99
N LYS A 310 8.36 11.23 -13.07
CA LYS A 310 6.99 10.77 -13.27
C LYS A 310 6.93 9.28 -13.62
N PRO A 311 5.84 8.59 -13.24
CA PRO A 311 5.57 7.23 -13.69
C PRO A 311 5.50 7.18 -15.23
N GLN A 312 6.04 6.13 -15.80
CA GLN A 312 5.97 5.87 -17.24
C GLN A 312 5.03 4.71 -17.51
N LEU A 313 3.99 4.95 -18.30
CA LEU A 313 3.14 3.88 -18.81
C LEU A 313 3.94 3.09 -19.85
N VAL A 314 4.26 1.84 -19.54
CA VAL A 314 5.12 1.00 -20.40
C VAL A 314 4.34 -0.08 -21.15
N TRP A 315 3.10 -0.37 -20.74
CA TRP A 315 2.25 -1.33 -21.43
C TRP A 315 0.77 -1.17 -21.03
N VAL A 316 -0.12 -1.42 -22.00
CA VAL A 316 -1.58 -1.41 -21.81
C VAL A 316 -2.19 -2.61 -22.51
N HIS A 317 -3.09 -3.29 -21.83
CA HIS A 317 -4.01 -4.24 -22.42
C HIS A 317 -5.45 -3.74 -22.23
N GLU A 318 -6.06 -3.32 -23.32
CA GLU A 318 -7.49 -3.04 -23.30
C GLU A 318 -8.26 -4.34 -23.53
N PRO A 319 -9.32 -4.56 -22.76
CA PRO A 319 -10.19 -5.70 -23.04
C PRO A 319 -10.78 -5.56 -24.44
N SER A 320 -10.84 -6.67 -25.18
CA SER A 320 -11.54 -6.71 -26.46
C SER A 320 -12.96 -6.18 -26.27
N LYS A 321 -13.27 -5.08 -26.91
CA LYS A 321 -14.65 -4.62 -27.06
C LYS A 321 -15.36 -5.69 -27.88
N THR A 322 -16.12 -6.56 -27.22
CA THR A 322 -17.08 -7.41 -27.95
C THR A 322 -18.11 -6.48 -28.57
N PRO A 323 -18.36 -6.57 -29.89
CA PRO A 323 -19.32 -5.74 -30.58
C PRO A 323 -20.74 -5.91 -30.06
#